data_114febd095439ecec7e852b27cfa7799
#
_entry.id   114febd095439ecec7e852b27cfa7799
#
_cell.length_a   1.000
_cell.length_b   1.000
_cell.length_c   1.000
_cell.angle_alpha   90.00
_cell.angle_beta   90.00
_cell.angle_gamma   90.00
#
_symmetry.space_group_name_H-M   'P 1'
#
loop_
_entity.id
_entity.type
_entity.pdbx_description
1 polymer ?
#
loop_
_entity_poly.entity_id
_entity_poly.type
_entity_poly.pdbx_seq_one_letter_code
_entity_poly.pdbx_strand_id
1 'polypeptide(L)'
;MAFVAVLALVCWLDAQSSRPGVFLAGLAIVVAALAAGEMRRLYHQRGVVLASSSVYMGALLPVIVSSVPVFIPRLGLVPTVGYLGWLAFGLCFGLMACFAGEMRRYDAPGYSIVNVAHAALSVLYVGGLMGMLVQLRIVDAPNDVDGWRGLYPLLATVVTVKLSDIGQYVVGRTFGKRKLAPLISPGKTWEGAVGGILLATLITAVAMATLNQGTRGLRLSYFPMVWGFTLTVAVAGLIGDLAESLLKRDAGVKDSSDWMPGFGGVLDLLDSLLFAAPVAYMWWVIGIVGP
;
A
#
# COMPACT_ATOMS: atom_id res chain seq x y z
N MET A 1 15.58 -1.97 -12.50
CA MET A 1 16.65 -1.01 -12.09
C MET A 1 16.14 0.43 -12.10
N ALA A 2 15.59 0.96 -13.21
CA ALA A 2 15.12 2.36 -13.27
C ALA A 2 14.10 2.74 -12.18
N PHE A 3 13.09 1.89 -11.92
CA PHE A 3 12.06 2.15 -10.91
C PHE A 3 12.65 2.28 -9.48
N VAL A 4 13.57 1.38 -9.11
CA VAL A 4 14.22 1.43 -7.79
C VAL A 4 15.07 2.70 -7.66
N ALA A 5 15.77 3.09 -8.72
CA ALA A 5 16.56 4.34 -8.74
C ALA A 5 15.66 5.58 -8.60
N VAL A 6 14.53 5.61 -9.30
CA VAL A 6 13.55 6.71 -9.19
C VAL A 6 12.97 6.78 -7.78
N LEU A 7 12.57 5.65 -7.20
CA LEU A 7 12.05 5.61 -5.83
C LEU A 7 13.10 6.07 -4.82
N ALA A 8 14.34 5.60 -4.94
CA ALA A 8 15.44 6.01 -4.08
C ALA A 8 15.72 7.52 -4.20
N LEU A 9 15.70 8.06 -5.43
CA LEU A 9 15.87 9.50 -5.67
C LEU A 9 14.73 10.29 -5.03
N VAL A 10 13.47 9.86 -5.19
CA VAL A 10 12.31 10.54 -4.58
C VAL A 10 12.40 10.49 -3.05
N CYS A 11 12.78 9.35 -2.46
CA CYS A 11 12.99 9.24 -1.01
C CYS A 11 14.10 10.17 -0.53
N TRP A 12 15.21 10.28 -1.29
CA TRP A 12 16.31 11.16 -0.95
C TRP A 12 15.90 12.65 -1.04
N LEU A 13 15.21 13.05 -2.11
CA LEU A 13 14.67 14.40 -2.27
C LEU A 13 13.67 14.74 -1.16
N ASP A 14 12.83 13.77 -0.80
CA ASP A 14 11.81 13.93 0.25
C ASP A 14 12.46 14.15 1.62
N ALA A 15 13.53 13.40 1.93
CA ALA A 15 14.28 13.57 3.18
C ALA A 15 15.00 14.92 3.26
N GLN A 16 15.49 15.46 2.13
CA GLN A 16 16.16 16.75 2.06
C GLN A 16 15.18 17.94 2.02
N SER A 17 13.90 17.67 1.86
CA SER A 17 12.89 18.71 1.76
C SER A 17 12.68 19.43 3.08
N SER A 18 12.46 20.74 3.02
CA SER A 18 11.99 21.54 4.17
C SER A 18 10.63 21.07 4.73
N ARG A 19 9.92 20.25 3.97
CA ARG A 19 8.64 19.61 4.36
C ARG A 19 8.71 18.12 4.02
N PRO A 20 9.21 17.28 4.93
CA PRO A 20 9.28 15.84 4.72
C PRO A 20 7.91 15.24 4.39
N GLY A 21 7.86 14.40 3.37
CA GLY A 21 6.61 13.78 2.89
C GLY A 21 6.03 14.42 1.63
N VAL A 22 6.45 15.62 1.20
CA VAL A 22 5.84 16.34 0.06
C VAL A 22 6.05 15.61 -1.26
N PHE A 23 7.26 15.14 -1.53
CA PHE A 23 7.56 14.43 -2.78
C PHE A 23 6.90 13.05 -2.82
N LEU A 24 6.90 12.34 -1.68
CA LEU A 24 6.24 11.03 -1.58
C LEU A 24 4.72 11.14 -1.62
N ALA A 25 4.12 12.18 -1.04
CA ALA A 25 2.68 12.45 -1.18
C ALA A 25 2.31 12.75 -2.64
N GLY A 26 3.10 13.57 -3.33
CA GLY A 26 2.94 13.82 -4.76
C GLY A 26 3.02 12.55 -5.60
N LEU A 27 4.04 11.71 -5.34
CA LEU A 27 4.19 10.40 -5.99
C LEU A 27 2.97 9.50 -5.68
N ALA A 28 2.51 9.43 -4.45
CA ALA A 28 1.36 8.62 -4.06
C ALA A 28 0.08 9.04 -4.81
N ILE A 29 -0.15 10.34 -5.01
CA ILE A 29 -1.29 10.86 -5.78
C ILE A 29 -1.18 10.42 -7.26
N VAL A 30 -0.01 10.54 -7.88
CA VAL A 30 0.21 10.11 -9.29
C VAL A 30 -0.01 8.59 -9.42
N VAL A 31 0.57 7.83 -8.51
CA VAL A 31 0.46 6.37 -8.49
C VAL A 31 -0.98 5.92 -8.25
N ALA A 32 -1.72 6.59 -7.35
CA ALA A 32 -3.15 6.33 -7.13
C ALA A 32 -4.00 6.64 -8.38
N ALA A 33 -3.66 7.69 -9.13
CA ALA A 33 -4.34 8.00 -10.38
C ALA A 33 -4.13 6.92 -11.44
N LEU A 34 -2.90 6.41 -11.58
CA LEU A 34 -2.58 5.31 -12.49
C LEU A 34 -3.30 4.01 -12.07
N ALA A 35 -3.24 3.65 -10.78
CA ALA A 35 -3.93 2.49 -10.23
C ALA A 35 -5.47 2.58 -10.38
N ALA A 36 -6.05 3.79 -10.25
CA ALA A 36 -7.47 4.03 -10.52
C ALA A 36 -7.83 3.76 -12.01
N GLY A 37 -6.94 4.14 -12.92
CA GLY A 37 -7.09 3.83 -14.34
C GLY A 37 -7.09 2.33 -14.63
N GLU A 38 -6.22 1.58 -13.95
CA GLU A 38 -6.15 0.12 -14.06
C GLU A 38 -7.38 -0.55 -13.44
N MET A 39 -7.83 -0.11 -12.27
CA MET A 39 -9.10 -0.58 -11.68
C MET A 39 -10.29 -0.35 -12.62
N ARG A 40 -10.37 0.84 -13.21
CA ARG A 40 -11.41 1.14 -14.21
C ARG A 40 -11.35 0.18 -15.41
N ARG A 41 -10.15 -0.17 -15.89
CA ARG A 41 -9.95 -1.14 -16.97
C ARG A 41 -10.48 -2.53 -16.56
N LEU A 42 -10.16 -3.00 -15.34
CA LEU A 42 -10.66 -4.27 -14.82
C LEU A 42 -12.19 -4.32 -14.75
N TYR A 43 -12.84 -3.24 -14.27
CA TYR A 43 -14.31 -3.14 -14.27
C TYR A 43 -14.89 -3.20 -15.68
N HIS A 44 -14.30 -2.47 -16.62
CA HIS A 44 -14.77 -2.47 -18.02
C HIS A 44 -14.66 -3.86 -18.66
N GLN A 45 -13.61 -4.62 -18.35
CA GLN A 45 -13.46 -5.99 -18.83
C GLN A 45 -14.53 -6.95 -18.28
N ARG A 46 -15.06 -6.66 -17.10
CA ARG A 46 -16.23 -7.36 -16.52
C ARG A 46 -17.57 -6.85 -17.06
N GLY A 47 -17.56 -5.93 -17.99
CA GLY A 47 -18.78 -5.31 -18.51
C GLY A 47 -19.43 -4.28 -17.59
N VAL A 48 -18.73 -3.87 -16.51
CA VAL A 48 -19.22 -2.84 -15.58
C VAL A 48 -18.76 -1.47 -16.07
N VAL A 49 -19.73 -0.64 -16.47
CA VAL A 49 -19.47 0.70 -17.01
C VAL A 49 -19.74 1.75 -15.93
N LEU A 50 -18.69 2.14 -15.23
CA LEU A 50 -18.75 3.17 -14.19
C LEU A 50 -18.48 4.57 -14.76
N ALA A 51 -18.95 5.61 -14.07
CA ALA A 51 -18.46 6.96 -14.31
C ALA A 51 -16.96 7.01 -14.03
N SER A 52 -16.16 7.48 -14.99
CA SER A 52 -14.72 7.64 -14.77
C SER A 52 -14.44 8.53 -13.55
N SER A 53 -15.22 9.60 -13.36
CA SER A 53 -15.13 10.49 -12.20
C SER A 53 -15.30 9.75 -10.87
N SER A 54 -16.23 8.79 -10.77
CA SER A 54 -16.44 8.02 -9.53
C SER A 54 -15.22 7.17 -9.17
N VAL A 55 -14.60 6.51 -10.14
CA VAL A 55 -13.41 5.68 -9.90
C VAL A 55 -12.20 6.54 -9.53
N TYR A 56 -11.92 7.60 -10.29
CA TYR A 56 -10.78 8.47 -10.03
C TYR A 56 -10.94 9.29 -8.74
N MET A 57 -12.10 9.94 -8.51
CA MET A 57 -12.34 10.68 -7.27
C MET A 57 -12.35 9.75 -6.06
N GLY A 58 -12.94 8.55 -6.21
CA GLY A 58 -12.93 7.53 -5.18
C GLY A 58 -11.52 7.15 -4.75
N ALA A 59 -10.63 6.89 -5.69
CA ALA A 59 -9.24 6.54 -5.41
C ALA A 59 -8.39 7.72 -4.92
N LEU A 60 -8.58 8.91 -5.49
CA LEU A 60 -7.71 10.06 -5.24
C LEU A 60 -8.06 10.82 -3.96
N LEU A 61 -9.36 11.00 -3.63
CA LEU A 61 -9.75 11.79 -2.46
C LEU A 61 -9.17 11.26 -1.15
N PRO A 62 -9.17 9.94 -0.86
CA PRO A 62 -8.52 9.45 0.36
C PRO A 62 -7.02 9.78 0.41
N VAL A 63 -6.30 9.68 -0.71
CA VAL A 63 -4.87 9.97 -0.79
C VAL A 63 -4.58 11.46 -0.64
N ILE A 64 -5.33 12.31 -1.36
CA ILE A 64 -5.17 13.78 -1.29
C ILE A 64 -5.48 14.28 0.11
N VAL A 65 -6.61 13.87 0.69
CA VAL A 65 -7.04 14.34 2.01
C VAL A 65 -6.12 13.81 3.10
N SER A 66 -5.64 12.56 3.02
CA SER A 66 -4.65 12.02 3.95
C SER A 66 -3.29 12.75 3.87
N SER A 67 -2.99 13.40 2.74
CA SER A 67 -1.76 14.17 2.54
C SER A 67 -1.86 15.62 3.04
N VAL A 68 -3.05 16.11 3.43
CA VAL A 68 -3.24 17.49 3.90
C VAL A 68 -2.26 17.88 5.01
N PRO A 69 -1.99 17.06 6.04
CA PRO A 69 -1.01 17.40 7.08
C PRO A 69 0.42 17.62 6.56
N VAL A 70 0.80 16.99 5.44
CA VAL A 70 2.11 17.18 4.80
C VAL A 70 2.23 18.61 4.25
N PHE A 71 1.18 19.09 3.58
CA PHE A 71 1.16 20.42 2.96
C PHE A 71 0.85 21.53 3.98
N ILE A 72 0.04 21.22 4.99
CA ILE A 72 -0.37 22.16 6.05
C ILE A 72 -0.12 21.50 7.43
N PRO A 73 1.15 21.53 7.93
CA PRO A 73 1.53 20.80 9.14
C PRO A 73 0.70 21.14 10.39
N ARG A 74 0.24 22.40 10.49
CA ARG A 74 -0.63 22.85 11.61
C ARG A 74 -1.90 22.03 11.75
N LEU A 75 -2.44 21.49 10.65
CA LEU A 75 -3.66 20.70 10.65
C LEU A 75 -3.41 19.26 11.14
N GLY A 76 -2.19 18.74 11.00
CA GLY A 76 -1.81 17.43 11.55
C GLY A 76 -1.73 17.42 13.08
N LEU A 77 -1.53 18.59 13.69
CA LEU A 77 -1.43 18.75 15.14
C LEU A 77 -2.77 18.96 15.84
N VAL A 78 -3.90 18.92 15.11
CA VAL A 78 -5.24 19.05 15.71
C VAL A 78 -5.54 17.77 16.49
N PRO A 79 -5.60 17.82 17.85
CA PRO A 79 -5.68 16.60 18.67
C PRO A 79 -6.93 15.76 18.40
N THR A 80 -8.03 16.42 18.04
CA THR A 80 -9.33 15.78 17.79
C THR A 80 -9.39 15.01 16.45
N VAL A 81 -8.58 15.39 15.49
CA VAL A 81 -8.56 14.76 14.15
C VAL A 81 -7.39 13.78 14.03
N GLY A 82 -6.20 14.21 14.45
CA GLY A 82 -4.98 13.44 14.27
C GLY A 82 -4.68 13.15 12.79
N TYR A 83 -3.59 12.45 12.54
CA TYR A 83 -3.21 12.12 11.15
C TYR A 83 -4.20 11.13 10.49
N LEU A 84 -4.64 10.11 11.24
CA LEU A 84 -5.55 9.08 10.72
C LEU A 84 -6.95 9.63 10.41
N GLY A 85 -7.41 10.65 11.15
CA GLY A 85 -8.69 11.29 10.90
C GLY A 85 -8.79 11.92 9.50
N TRP A 86 -7.69 12.45 8.97
CA TRP A 86 -7.64 12.96 7.60
C TRP A 86 -7.89 11.87 6.56
N LEU A 87 -7.35 10.67 6.76
CA LEU A 87 -7.66 9.53 5.90
C LEU A 87 -9.14 9.14 6.00
N ALA A 88 -9.71 9.11 7.21
CA ALA A 88 -11.13 8.81 7.41
C ALA A 88 -12.04 9.83 6.69
N PHE A 89 -11.73 11.13 6.76
CA PHE A 89 -12.44 12.14 5.96
C PHE A 89 -12.30 11.89 4.47
N GLY A 90 -11.10 11.56 4.01
CA GLY A 90 -10.86 11.22 2.61
C GLY A 90 -11.70 10.05 2.12
N LEU A 91 -11.83 8.99 2.92
CA LEU A 91 -12.68 7.84 2.63
C LEU A 91 -14.16 8.25 2.55
N CYS A 92 -14.63 9.05 3.49
CA CYS A 92 -16.01 9.57 3.48
C CYS A 92 -16.28 10.42 2.22
N PHE A 93 -15.39 11.35 1.89
CA PHE A 93 -15.53 12.19 0.70
C PHE A 93 -15.44 11.37 -0.59
N GLY A 94 -14.54 10.38 -0.63
CA GLY A 94 -14.47 9.44 -1.75
C GLY A 94 -15.76 8.69 -1.98
N LEU A 95 -16.35 8.17 -0.90
CA LEU A 95 -17.63 7.47 -0.97
C LEU A 95 -18.77 8.43 -1.41
N MET A 96 -18.82 9.64 -0.86
CA MET A 96 -19.81 10.67 -1.28
C MET A 96 -19.66 11.01 -2.76
N ALA A 97 -18.43 11.11 -3.28
CA ALA A 97 -18.18 11.34 -4.69
C ALA A 97 -18.67 10.19 -5.58
N CYS A 98 -18.55 8.94 -5.12
CA CYS A 98 -19.10 7.78 -5.82
C CYS A 98 -20.62 7.86 -5.95
N PHE A 99 -21.33 8.16 -4.86
CA PHE A 99 -22.78 8.38 -4.90
C PHE A 99 -23.18 9.55 -5.80
N ALA A 100 -22.49 10.68 -5.69
CA ALA A 100 -22.75 11.84 -6.53
C ALA A 100 -22.55 11.56 -8.03
N GLY A 101 -21.53 10.77 -8.35
CA GLY A 101 -21.27 10.31 -9.73
C GLY A 101 -22.35 9.39 -10.27
N GLU A 102 -22.85 8.46 -9.46
CA GLU A 102 -23.92 7.54 -9.85
C GLU A 102 -25.27 8.27 -9.96
N MET A 103 -25.61 9.16 -9.01
CA MET A 103 -26.83 9.97 -9.07
C MET A 103 -26.93 10.81 -10.35
N ARG A 104 -25.81 11.32 -10.87
CA ARG A 104 -25.79 12.10 -12.14
C ARG A 104 -26.07 11.23 -13.36
N ARG A 105 -25.89 9.93 -13.27
CA ARG A 105 -26.07 8.97 -14.37
C ARG A 105 -27.32 8.12 -14.22
N TYR A 106 -28.04 8.30 -13.13
CA TYR A 106 -29.21 7.51 -12.83
C TYR A 106 -30.34 7.82 -13.82
N ASP A 107 -30.74 6.82 -14.57
CA ASP A 107 -31.81 6.86 -15.58
C ASP A 107 -32.89 5.82 -15.33
N ALA A 108 -32.54 4.68 -14.73
CA ALA A 108 -33.46 3.58 -14.47
C ALA A 108 -32.98 2.70 -13.28
N PRO A 109 -33.91 2.01 -12.59
CA PRO A 109 -33.53 1.06 -11.55
C PRO A 109 -32.79 -0.15 -12.11
N GLY A 110 -31.85 -0.70 -11.33
CA GLY A 110 -31.18 -1.97 -11.66
C GLY A 110 -29.74 -2.08 -11.19
N TYR A 111 -28.83 -1.20 -11.61
CA TYR A 111 -27.41 -1.40 -11.43
C TYR A 111 -26.71 -0.43 -10.46
N SER A 112 -27.39 0.60 -9.95
CA SER A 112 -26.75 1.67 -9.17
C SER A 112 -26.07 1.16 -7.89
N ILE A 113 -26.63 0.19 -7.19
CA ILE A 113 -26.01 -0.41 -5.99
C ILE A 113 -24.71 -1.12 -6.39
N VAL A 114 -24.71 -1.87 -7.47
CA VAL A 114 -23.55 -2.61 -7.98
C VAL A 114 -22.48 -1.64 -8.45
N ASN A 115 -22.86 -0.58 -9.14
CA ASN A 115 -21.94 0.47 -9.61
C ASN A 115 -21.27 1.20 -8.44
N VAL A 116 -22.06 1.60 -7.43
CA VAL A 116 -21.53 2.22 -6.22
C VAL A 116 -20.61 1.26 -5.47
N ALA A 117 -20.93 -0.04 -5.37
CA ALA A 117 -20.09 -1.03 -4.73
C ALA A 117 -18.71 -1.18 -5.42
N HIS A 118 -18.67 -1.22 -6.75
CA HIS A 118 -17.41 -1.25 -7.50
C HIS A 118 -16.61 0.06 -7.32
N ALA A 119 -17.28 1.20 -7.36
CA ALA A 119 -16.62 2.49 -7.11
C ALA A 119 -16.09 2.57 -5.66
N ALA A 120 -16.86 2.11 -4.67
CA ALA A 120 -16.43 2.04 -3.28
C ALA A 120 -15.25 1.08 -3.07
N LEU A 121 -15.14 0.00 -3.85
CA LEU A 121 -13.94 -0.83 -3.86
C LEU A 121 -12.70 -0.02 -4.26
N SER A 122 -12.80 0.88 -5.23
CA SER A 122 -11.68 1.78 -5.59
C SER A 122 -11.34 2.77 -4.47
N VAL A 123 -12.36 3.27 -3.72
CA VAL A 123 -12.15 4.12 -2.54
C VAL A 123 -11.34 3.39 -1.48
N LEU A 124 -11.70 2.16 -1.16
CA LEU A 124 -11.07 1.39 -0.09
C LEU A 124 -9.73 0.79 -0.53
N TYR A 125 -9.72 0.08 -1.66
CA TYR A 125 -8.58 -0.71 -2.11
C TYR A 125 -7.44 0.18 -2.61
N VAL A 126 -7.73 1.11 -3.51
CA VAL A 126 -6.69 2.03 -4.00
C VAL A 126 -6.52 3.22 -3.05
N GLY A 127 -7.58 3.98 -2.82
CA GLY A 127 -7.50 5.23 -2.07
C GLY A 127 -7.16 5.03 -0.60
N GLY A 128 -7.85 4.12 0.08
CA GLY A 128 -7.67 3.86 1.51
C GLY A 128 -6.31 3.25 1.83
N LEU A 129 -5.94 2.18 1.12
CA LEU A 129 -4.67 1.49 1.37
C LEU A 129 -3.46 2.32 0.94
N MET A 130 -3.56 3.07 -0.18
CA MET A 130 -2.53 4.04 -0.56
C MET A 130 -2.43 5.20 0.44
N GLY A 131 -3.56 5.67 0.97
CA GLY A 131 -3.58 6.66 2.04
C GLY A 131 -2.85 6.16 3.30
N MET A 132 -2.93 4.86 3.62
CA MET A 132 -2.14 4.25 4.71
C MET A 132 -0.63 4.29 4.43
N LEU A 133 -0.19 4.14 3.18
CA LEU A 133 1.24 4.34 2.83
C LEU A 133 1.68 5.78 3.07
N VAL A 134 0.82 6.76 2.76
CA VAL A 134 1.09 8.16 3.10
C VAL A 134 1.18 8.35 4.61
N GLN A 135 0.26 7.73 5.38
CA GLN A 135 0.27 7.79 6.84
C GLN A 135 1.55 7.19 7.43
N LEU A 136 2.09 6.11 6.87
CA LEU A 136 3.38 5.55 7.28
C LEU A 136 4.54 6.53 7.14
N ARG A 137 4.51 7.41 6.14
CA ARG A 137 5.55 8.44 5.97
C ARG A 137 5.47 9.54 7.04
N ILE A 138 4.28 9.87 7.50
CA ILE A 138 4.04 11.00 8.39
C ILE A 138 3.76 10.62 9.85
N VAL A 139 3.71 9.32 10.15
CA VAL A 139 3.38 8.83 11.51
C VAL A 139 4.31 9.39 12.59
N ASP A 140 5.57 9.61 12.26
CA ASP A 140 6.60 10.18 13.17
C ASP A 140 7.02 11.61 12.78
N ALA A 141 6.24 12.28 11.92
CA ALA A 141 6.56 13.62 11.42
C ALA A 141 6.85 14.67 12.49
N PRO A 142 6.18 14.69 13.66
CA PRO A 142 6.51 15.64 14.71
C PRO A 142 7.92 15.48 15.29
N ASN A 143 8.51 14.29 15.21
CA ASN A 143 9.83 13.94 15.73
C ASN A 143 10.90 13.87 14.63
N ASP A 144 10.51 14.05 13.37
CA ASP A 144 11.37 13.88 12.20
C ASP A 144 12.18 15.15 11.91
N VAL A 145 13.20 15.41 12.73
CA VAL A 145 14.06 16.58 12.60
C VAL A 145 14.94 16.50 11.33
N ASP A 146 15.35 15.29 10.95
CA ASP A 146 16.31 15.03 9.89
C ASP A 146 15.67 14.58 8.56
N GLY A 147 14.34 14.45 8.49
CA GLY A 147 13.59 13.94 7.34
C GLY A 147 13.70 12.43 7.09
N TRP A 148 14.62 11.75 7.79
CA TRP A 148 14.88 10.31 7.62
C TRP A 148 14.03 9.42 8.54
N ARG A 149 13.67 9.90 9.73
CA ARG A 149 12.92 9.10 10.71
C ARG A 149 11.57 8.66 10.17
N GLY A 150 10.83 9.56 9.55
CA GLY A 150 9.54 9.24 8.93
C GLY A 150 9.64 8.33 7.69
N LEU A 151 10.83 8.18 7.07
CA LEU A 151 11.05 7.21 5.99
C LEU A 151 11.22 5.78 6.52
N TYR A 152 11.69 5.62 7.74
CA TYR A 152 12.00 4.31 8.30
C TYR A 152 10.80 3.35 8.32
N PRO A 153 9.59 3.75 8.78
CA PRO A 153 8.39 2.89 8.72
C PRO A 153 8.05 2.43 7.30
N LEU A 154 8.10 3.36 6.36
CA LEU A 154 7.79 3.10 4.96
C LEU A 154 8.81 2.15 4.34
N LEU A 155 10.12 2.45 4.50
CA LEU A 155 11.20 1.63 3.94
C LEU A 155 11.25 0.23 4.56
N ALA A 156 11.06 0.11 5.89
CA ALA A 156 10.97 -1.19 6.55
C ALA A 156 9.83 -2.05 5.99
N THR A 157 8.67 -1.43 5.72
CA THR A 157 7.53 -2.11 5.10
C THR A 157 7.86 -2.56 3.68
N VAL A 158 8.38 -1.65 2.84
CA VAL A 158 8.75 -1.95 1.44
C VAL A 158 9.77 -3.08 1.37
N VAL A 159 10.83 -3.00 2.18
CA VAL A 159 11.90 -4.01 2.21
C VAL A 159 11.35 -5.37 2.66
N THR A 160 10.56 -5.40 3.74
CA THR A 160 9.95 -6.66 4.23
C THR A 160 9.11 -7.32 3.15
N VAL A 161 8.22 -6.56 2.52
CA VAL A 161 7.32 -7.07 1.48
C VAL A 161 8.11 -7.57 0.27
N LYS A 162 9.03 -6.77 -0.27
CA LYS A 162 9.78 -7.15 -1.47
C LYS A 162 10.75 -8.31 -1.23
N LEU A 163 11.35 -8.40 -0.05
CA LEU A 163 12.11 -9.59 0.33
C LEU A 163 11.22 -10.83 0.46
N SER A 164 10.00 -10.68 0.99
CA SER A 164 9.04 -11.77 1.05
C SER A 164 8.65 -12.26 -0.35
N ASP A 165 8.34 -11.37 -1.29
CA ASP A 165 7.98 -11.72 -2.67
C ASP A 165 9.13 -12.46 -3.36
N ILE A 166 10.36 -11.95 -3.26
CA ILE A 166 11.56 -12.59 -3.80
C ILE A 166 11.79 -13.96 -3.15
N GLY A 167 11.69 -14.04 -1.82
CA GLY A 167 11.85 -15.28 -1.08
C GLY A 167 10.81 -16.31 -1.47
N GLN A 168 9.54 -15.92 -1.59
CA GLN A 168 8.45 -16.80 -2.04
C GLN A 168 8.71 -17.35 -3.44
N TYR A 169 9.19 -16.51 -4.35
CA TYR A 169 9.55 -16.95 -5.70
C TYR A 169 10.72 -17.94 -5.69
N VAL A 170 11.81 -17.62 -5.01
CA VAL A 170 13.03 -18.47 -4.97
C VAL A 170 12.73 -19.80 -4.30
N VAL A 171 12.16 -19.77 -3.09
CA VAL A 171 11.85 -21.01 -2.33
C VAL A 171 10.76 -21.81 -3.04
N GLY A 172 9.73 -21.17 -3.57
CA GLY A 172 8.65 -21.82 -4.30
C GLY A 172 9.12 -22.51 -5.58
N ARG A 173 10.09 -21.91 -6.29
CA ARG A 173 10.67 -22.49 -7.50
C ARG A 173 11.59 -23.69 -7.20
N THR A 174 12.32 -23.65 -6.07
CA THR A 174 13.30 -24.69 -5.72
C THR A 174 12.68 -25.84 -4.94
N PHE A 175 11.79 -25.56 -4.01
CA PHE A 175 11.24 -26.55 -3.06
C PHE A 175 9.72 -26.69 -3.14
N GLY A 176 9.02 -25.88 -3.96
CA GLY A 176 7.56 -25.88 -4.02
C GLY A 176 6.98 -27.17 -4.59
N LYS A 177 6.08 -27.79 -3.83
CA LYS A 177 5.35 -29.01 -4.21
C LYS A 177 3.85 -28.80 -4.17
N ARG A 178 3.33 -28.12 -3.14
CA ARG A 178 1.89 -27.95 -2.91
C ARG A 178 1.46 -26.55 -3.33
N LYS A 179 0.47 -26.47 -4.23
CA LYS A 179 -0.07 -25.17 -4.68
C LYS A 179 -0.81 -24.49 -3.54
N LEU A 180 -0.57 -23.16 -3.36
CA LEU A 180 -1.23 -22.34 -2.35
C LEU A 180 -2.64 -21.94 -2.79
N ALA A 181 -2.78 -21.41 -4.00
CA ALA A 181 -4.04 -20.93 -4.55
C ALA A 181 -4.15 -21.25 -6.05
N PRO A 182 -4.50 -22.52 -6.41
CA PRO A 182 -4.41 -23.01 -7.79
C PRO A 182 -5.22 -22.20 -8.80
N LEU A 183 -6.39 -21.70 -8.43
CA LEU A 183 -7.30 -20.95 -9.30
C LEU A 183 -6.93 -19.47 -9.42
N ILE A 184 -6.36 -18.89 -8.37
CA ILE A 184 -6.06 -17.45 -8.31
C ILE A 184 -4.64 -17.19 -8.80
N SER A 185 -3.67 -17.90 -8.22
CA SER A 185 -2.25 -17.76 -8.52
C SER A 185 -1.57 -19.14 -8.60
N PRO A 186 -1.59 -19.81 -9.77
CA PRO A 186 -1.09 -21.19 -9.91
C PRO A 186 0.43 -21.31 -9.73
N GLY A 187 1.16 -20.20 -9.76
CA GLY A 187 2.60 -20.16 -9.50
C GLY A 187 2.98 -20.29 -8.02
N LYS A 188 2.11 -19.85 -7.11
CA LYS A 188 2.40 -19.83 -5.67
C LYS A 188 2.28 -21.22 -5.01
N THR A 189 3.20 -21.50 -4.06
CA THR A 189 3.24 -22.76 -3.31
C THR A 189 3.29 -22.48 -1.81
N TRP A 190 2.82 -23.44 -1.00
CA TRP A 190 2.88 -23.36 0.46
C TRP A 190 4.31 -23.26 0.97
N GLU A 191 5.20 -24.08 0.40
CA GLU A 191 6.63 -24.09 0.77
C GLU A 191 7.28 -22.74 0.44
N GLY A 192 6.92 -22.16 -0.73
CA GLY A 192 7.36 -20.82 -1.12
C GLY A 192 6.85 -19.75 -0.17
N ALA A 193 5.55 -19.79 0.17
CA ALA A 193 4.95 -18.81 1.10
C ALA A 193 5.63 -18.84 2.47
N VAL A 194 5.71 -20.01 3.10
CA VAL A 194 6.32 -20.15 4.43
C VAL A 194 7.81 -19.80 4.40
N GLY A 195 8.57 -20.39 3.45
CA GLY A 195 10.01 -20.16 3.37
C GLY A 195 10.36 -18.70 3.02
N GLY A 196 9.61 -18.08 2.10
CA GLY A 196 9.81 -16.69 1.71
C GLY A 196 9.50 -15.71 2.86
N ILE A 197 8.39 -15.92 3.58
CA ILE A 197 8.03 -15.11 4.75
C ILE A 197 9.09 -15.25 5.85
N LEU A 198 9.52 -16.46 6.16
CA LEU A 198 10.56 -16.69 7.19
C LEU A 198 11.90 -16.05 6.80
N LEU A 199 12.31 -16.18 5.55
CA LEU A 199 13.54 -15.58 5.03
C LEU A 199 13.47 -14.04 5.10
N ALA A 200 12.39 -13.45 4.63
CA ALA A 200 12.19 -12.01 4.70
C ALA A 200 12.17 -11.50 6.14
N THR A 201 11.46 -12.22 7.03
CA THR A 201 11.40 -11.90 8.46
C THR A 201 12.80 -11.89 9.07
N LEU A 202 13.61 -12.91 8.82
CA LEU A 202 14.97 -13.01 9.33
C LEU A 202 15.84 -11.84 8.82
N ILE A 203 15.88 -11.62 7.51
CA ILE A 203 16.73 -10.59 6.89
C ILE A 203 16.33 -9.20 7.37
N THR A 204 15.03 -8.88 7.34
CA THR A 204 14.55 -7.55 7.75
C THR A 204 14.73 -7.33 9.25
N ALA A 205 14.48 -8.34 10.08
CA ALA A 205 14.71 -8.24 11.51
C ALA A 205 16.18 -7.96 11.86
N VAL A 206 17.10 -8.66 11.19
CA VAL A 206 18.54 -8.40 11.35
C VAL A 206 18.92 -7.01 10.86
N ALA A 207 18.41 -6.58 9.69
CA ALA A 207 18.66 -5.24 9.16
C ALA A 207 18.14 -4.13 10.10
N MET A 208 16.92 -4.26 10.58
CA MET A 208 16.35 -3.31 11.55
C MET A 208 17.15 -3.26 12.86
N ALA A 209 17.57 -4.43 13.36
CA ALA A 209 18.37 -4.53 14.57
C ALA A 209 19.75 -3.85 14.40
N THR A 210 20.39 -4.00 13.24
CA THR A 210 21.71 -3.39 12.98
C THR A 210 21.64 -1.89 12.76
N LEU A 211 20.60 -1.40 12.05
CA LEU A 211 20.41 0.03 11.82
C LEU A 211 20.05 0.79 13.10
N ASN A 212 19.37 0.16 14.04
CA ASN A 212 18.98 0.78 15.31
C ASN A 212 20.13 0.87 16.33
N GLN A 213 21.30 0.25 16.07
CA GLN A 213 22.45 0.32 16.96
C GLN A 213 23.04 1.74 17.10
N GLY A 214 22.82 2.61 16.10
CA GLY A 214 23.34 3.99 16.11
C GLY A 214 22.63 4.91 17.10
N THR A 215 21.40 4.57 17.56
CA THR A 215 20.57 5.47 18.35
C THR A 215 20.27 4.99 19.77
N ARG A 216 20.22 3.71 20.07
CA ARG A 216 19.83 3.19 21.41
C ARG A 216 20.45 1.85 21.84
N GLY A 217 21.38 1.26 21.10
CA GLY A 217 21.93 -0.08 21.42
C GLY A 217 20.89 -1.20 21.33
N LEU A 218 21.28 -2.34 20.79
CA LEU A 218 20.42 -3.53 20.69
C LEU A 218 19.96 -3.97 22.10
N ARG A 219 18.75 -3.60 22.48
CA ARG A 219 18.08 -4.29 23.58
C ARG A 219 17.42 -5.54 23.01
N LEU A 220 17.88 -6.70 23.41
CA LEU A 220 17.30 -8.01 23.06
C LEU A 220 15.77 -8.07 23.31
N SER A 221 15.26 -7.19 24.19
CA SER A 221 13.82 -7.05 24.48
C SER A 221 12.97 -6.61 23.27
N TYR A 222 13.54 -5.94 22.28
CA TYR A 222 12.81 -5.52 21.08
C TYR A 222 12.76 -6.59 19.98
N PHE A 223 13.58 -7.64 20.08
CA PHE A 223 13.69 -8.66 19.05
C PHE A 223 12.36 -9.37 18.75
N PRO A 224 11.54 -9.81 19.73
CA PRO A 224 10.25 -10.42 19.47
C PRO A 224 9.27 -9.49 18.73
N MET A 225 9.33 -8.18 19.00
CA MET A 225 8.45 -7.18 18.43
C MET A 225 8.79 -6.94 16.95
N VAL A 226 10.07 -6.83 16.63
CA VAL A 226 10.55 -6.72 15.24
C VAL A 226 10.18 -7.97 14.44
N TRP A 227 10.30 -9.16 15.02
CA TRP A 227 9.84 -10.41 14.41
C TRP A 227 8.34 -10.41 14.15
N GLY A 228 7.54 -9.98 15.13
CA GLY A 228 6.09 -9.84 14.99
C GLY A 228 5.71 -8.89 13.86
N PHE A 229 6.36 -7.73 13.79
CA PHE A 229 6.18 -6.76 12.71
C PHE A 229 6.48 -7.37 11.35
N THR A 230 7.70 -7.87 11.15
CA THR A 230 8.14 -8.39 9.85
C THR A 230 7.32 -9.58 9.40
N LEU A 231 6.96 -10.49 10.30
CA LEU A 231 6.11 -11.64 10.01
C LEU A 231 4.71 -11.21 9.56
N THR A 232 4.04 -10.35 10.33
CA THR A 232 2.67 -9.94 10.03
C THR A 232 2.58 -9.07 8.78
N VAL A 233 3.56 -8.20 8.53
CA VAL A 233 3.67 -7.39 7.31
C VAL A 233 3.90 -8.27 6.08
N ALA A 234 4.77 -9.30 6.17
CA ALA A 234 5.00 -10.24 5.07
C ALA A 234 3.76 -11.09 4.76
N VAL A 235 3.03 -11.53 5.79
CA VAL A 235 1.75 -12.26 5.63
C VAL A 235 0.71 -11.35 4.97
N ALA A 236 0.58 -10.11 5.42
CA ALA A 236 -0.34 -9.14 4.81
C ALA A 236 0.01 -8.86 3.34
N GLY A 237 1.30 -8.76 3.01
CA GLY A 237 1.76 -8.63 1.63
C GLY A 237 1.35 -9.84 0.76
N LEU A 238 1.53 -11.06 1.24
CA LEU A 238 1.09 -12.27 0.54
C LEU A 238 -0.43 -12.25 0.27
N ILE A 239 -1.23 -11.81 1.26
CA ILE A 239 -2.69 -11.70 1.10
C ILE A 239 -3.02 -10.63 0.05
N GLY A 240 -2.28 -9.51 0.04
CA GLY A 240 -2.47 -8.42 -0.93
C GLY A 240 -2.25 -8.88 -2.38
N ASP A 241 -1.15 -9.57 -2.66
CA ASP A 241 -0.88 -10.14 -3.98
C ASP A 241 -1.96 -11.18 -4.40
N LEU A 242 -2.44 -12.01 -3.46
CA LEU A 242 -3.55 -12.91 -3.76
C LEU A 242 -4.87 -12.17 -4.02
N ALA A 243 -5.13 -11.08 -3.29
CA ALA A 243 -6.33 -10.25 -3.48
C ALA A 243 -6.32 -9.57 -4.86
N GLU A 244 -5.19 -8.99 -5.27
CA GLU A 244 -5.05 -8.40 -6.61
C GLU A 244 -5.15 -9.46 -7.69
N SER A 245 -4.50 -10.61 -7.50
CA SER A 245 -4.62 -11.76 -8.40
C SER A 245 -6.07 -12.22 -8.54
N LEU A 246 -6.87 -12.22 -7.46
CA LEU A 246 -8.30 -12.53 -7.50
C LEU A 246 -9.06 -11.56 -8.41
N LEU A 247 -8.84 -10.25 -8.26
CA LEU A 247 -9.49 -9.22 -9.08
C LEU A 247 -9.15 -9.41 -10.58
N LYS A 248 -7.89 -9.71 -10.89
CA LYS A 248 -7.46 -9.98 -12.27
C LYS A 248 -8.12 -11.21 -12.87
N ARG A 249 -8.18 -12.33 -12.10
CA ARG A 249 -8.85 -13.57 -12.58
C ARG A 249 -10.33 -13.34 -12.76
N ASP A 250 -10.97 -12.62 -11.86
CA ASP A 250 -12.39 -12.28 -12.01
C ASP A 250 -12.62 -11.42 -13.27
N ALA A 251 -11.73 -10.49 -13.58
CA ALA A 251 -11.77 -9.70 -14.81
C ALA A 251 -11.35 -10.50 -16.08
N GLY A 252 -10.91 -11.76 -15.96
CA GLY A 252 -10.50 -12.59 -17.08
C GLY A 252 -9.11 -12.25 -17.65
N VAL A 253 -8.28 -11.51 -16.88
CA VAL A 253 -6.95 -11.09 -17.31
C VAL A 253 -5.85 -11.65 -16.40
N LYS A 254 -4.61 -11.52 -16.87
CA LYS A 254 -3.43 -11.90 -16.10
C LYS A 254 -2.76 -10.69 -15.43
N ASP A 255 -2.61 -9.61 -16.14
CA ASP A 255 -1.92 -8.40 -15.72
C ASP A 255 -2.91 -7.22 -15.70
N SER A 256 -2.76 -6.27 -14.77
CA SER A 256 -3.67 -5.12 -14.64
C SER A 256 -3.54 -4.15 -15.82
N SER A 257 -2.35 -4.11 -16.44
CA SER A 257 -2.02 -3.26 -17.58
C SER A 257 -0.83 -3.82 -18.38
N ASP A 258 -0.67 -3.35 -19.62
CA ASP A 258 0.42 -3.75 -20.52
C ASP A 258 1.46 -2.63 -20.75
N TRP A 259 1.33 -1.49 -20.03
CA TRP A 259 2.15 -0.32 -20.33
C TRP A 259 3.59 -0.39 -19.74
N MET A 260 3.83 -1.26 -18.77
CA MET A 260 5.17 -1.56 -18.25
C MET A 260 5.59 -2.97 -18.69
N PRO A 261 6.36 -3.11 -19.80
CA PRO A 261 6.78 -4.43 -20.28
C PRO A 261 7.52 -5.23 -19.20
N GLY A 262 7.02 -6.41 -18.87
CA GLY A 262 7.61 -7.32 -17.88
C GLY A 262 7.23 -7.06 -16.43
N PHE A 263 6.58 -5.95 -16.10
CA PHE A 263 6.12 -5.62 -14.74
C PHE A 263 4.60 -5.57 -14.60
N GLY A 264 3.86 -5.56 -15.73
CA GLY A 264 2.41 -5.40 -15.71
C GLY A 264 1.99 -3.94 -15.49
N GLY A 265 1.10 -3.71 -14.54
CA GLY A 265 0.64 -2.38 -14.16
C GLY A 265 1.25 -1.84 -12.87
N VAL A 266 0.82 -0.65 -12.50
CA VAL A 266 1.14 -0.04 -11.20
C VAL A 266 0.49 -0.82 -10.07
N LEU A 267 -0.71 -1.35 -10.29
CA LEU A 267 -1.41 -2.18 -9.32
C LEU A 267 -0.62 -3.45 -9.02
N ASP A 268 -0.06 -4.10 -10.05
CA ASP A 268 0.81 -5.29 -9.93
C ASP A 268 2.09 -5.03 -9.11
N LEU A 269 2.58 -3.78 -9.08
CA LEU A 269 3.75 -3.40 -8.28
C LEU A 269 3.42 -3.13 -6.82
N LEU A 270 2.19 -2.71 -6.55
CA LEU A 270 1.74 -2.22 -5.24
C LEU A 270 0.90 -3.23 -4.47
N ASP A 271 0.40 -4.26 -5.11
CA ASP A 271 -0.54 -5.26 -4.59
C ASP A 271 -0.23 -5.70 -3.15
N SER A 272 0.99 -6.17 -2.94
CA SER A 272 1.50 -6.62 -1.65
C SER A 272 1.67 -5.45 -0.66
N LEU A 273 2.13 -4.29 -1.14
CA LEU A 273 2.38 -3.10 -0.30
C LEU A 273 1.10 -2.49 0.24
N LEU A 274 0.03 -2.47 -0.57
CA LEU A 274 -1.25 -1.91 -0.17
C LEU A 274 -1.81 -2.61 1.08
N PHE A 275 -1.81 -3.94 1.11
CA PHE A 275 -2.29 -4.70 2.27
C PHE A 275 -1.33 -4.67 3.45
N ALA A 276 -0.04 -4.57 3.20
CA ALA A 276 0.98 -4.46 4.24
C ALA A 276 0.91 -3.11 5.00
N ALA A 277 0.51 -2.03 4.32
CA ALA A 277 0.52 -0.68 4.87
C ALA A 277 -0.29 -0.51 6.17
N PRO A 278 -1.57 -0.93 6.28
CA PRO A 278 -2.34 -0.80 7.52
C PRO A 278 -1.76 -1.62 8.66
N VAL A 279 -1.21 -2.81 8.38
CA VAL A 279 -0.58 -3.66 9.39
C VAL A 279 0.70 -3.00 9.92
N ALA A 280 1.54 -2.50 9.01
CA ALA A 280 2.75 -1.77 9.38
C ALA A 280 2.42 -0.51 10.19
N TYR A 281 1.42 0.27 9.76
CA TYR A 281 0.98 1.48 10.46
C TYR A 281 0.52 1.18 11.89
N MET A 282 -0.25 0.09 12.08
CA MET A 282 -0.70 -0.33 13.40
C MET A 282 0.48 -0.58 14.35
N TRP A 283 1.52 -1.31 13.92
CA TRP A 283 2.71 -1.58 14.72
C TRP A 283 3.45 -0.30 15.13
N TRP A 284 3.48 0.68 14.23
CA TRP A 284 4.14 1.97 14.48
C TRP A 284 3.37 2.84 15.48
N VAL A 285 2.05 2.96 15.29
CA VAL A 285 1.17 3.78 16.16
C VAL A 285 1.12 3.23 17.59
N ILE A 286 1.12 1.90 17.75
CA ILE A 286 1.13 1.28 19.09
C ILE A 286 2.50 1.49 19.78
N GLY A 287 3.52 1.98 19.07
CA GLY A 287 4.85 2.24 19.63
C GLY A 287 5.63 0.96 19.97
N ILE A 288 5.25 -0.16 19.38
CA ILE A 288 5.91 -1.47 19.60
C ILE A 288 7.19 -1.56 18.77
N VAL A 289 7.20 -0.92 17.60
CA VAL A 289 8.32 -0.85 16.67
C VAL A 289 8.56 0.63 16.36
N GLY A 290 9.72 1.12 16.66
CA GLY A 290 10.09 2.52 16.41
C GLY A 290 11.22 2.98 17.30
N PRO A 291 11.87 4.12 16.96
CA PRO A 291 12.96 4.69 17.77
C PRO A 291 12.49 5.21 19.13
#